data_012f526077cb29a2ddf3ec8a48d481af
#
_entry.id   012f526077cb29a2ddf3ec8a48d481af
#
_cell.length_a   1.000
_cell.length_b   1.000
_cell.length_c   1.000
_cell.angle_alpha   90.00
_cell.angle_beta   90.00
_cell.angle_gamma   90.00
#
_symmetry.space_group_name_H-M   'P 1'
#
loop_
_entity.id
_entity.type
_entity.pdbx_description
1 polymer ?
#
loop_
_entity_poly.entity_id
_entity_poly.type
_entity_poly.pdbx_seq_one_letter_code
_entity_poly.pdbx_strand_id
1 'polypeptide(L)'
;MITKIHFTEVEVKFISEKNISKMIIYIFIIIMTTMIFLISYFYVKNTYEDFEIQMEKFVQDQYNDQKSALKKEINTIIDIINYNATKSDEDERELKADTVRLLNNIKFNRDKSNYIFVYQIMNMQGGDNFAKLLVNPNRPDLLGKPISTNYKDSNGKKFREAF
;
A
#
# COMPACT_ATOMS: atom_id res chain seq x y z
N MET A 1 -29.41 86.69 -7.52
CA MET A 1 -28.13 86.27 -8.11
C MET A 1 -28.23 84.76 -8.26
N ILE A 2 -28.59 84.25 -9.45
CA ILE A 2 -28.86 82.81 -9.70
C ILE A 2 -27.62 82.29 -10.38
N THR A 3 -26.86 81.49 -9.62
CA THR A 3 -25.66 80.80 -10.12
C THR A 3 -26.10 79.68 -11.05
N LYS A 4 -25.94 79.88 -12.34
CA LYS A 4 -26.08 78.84 -13.35
C LYS A 4 -25.00 77.76 -13.13
N ILE A 5 -25.38 76.60 -12.63
CA ILE A 5 -24.51 75.42 -12.63
C ILE A 5 -24.45 74.95 -14.06
N HIS A 6 -23.30 75.16 -14.71
CA HIS A 6 -22.95 74.54 -15.95
C HIS A 6 -22.69 73.09 -15.64
N PHE A 7 -23.65 72.20 -15.87
CA PHE A 7 -23.35 70.77 -16.12
C PHE A 7 -22.63 70.76 -17.46
N THR A 8 -21.31 70.50 -17.41
CA THR A 8 -20.59 70.12 -18.56
C THR A 8 -21.22 68.79 -19.02
N GLU A 9 -21.84 68.80 -20.21
CA GLU A 9 -22.15 67.59 -20.99
C GLU A 9 -20.83 66.86 -21.14
N VAL A 10 -20.57 65.92 -20.23
CA VAL A 10 -19.59 64.90 -20.48
C VAL A 10 -20.10 64.12 -21.67
N GLU A 11 -19.45 64.32 -22.77
CA GLU A 11 -19.75 63.72 -24.04
C GLU A 11 -19.93 62.21 -23.88
N VAL A 12 -21.20 61.78 -23.85
CA VAL A 12 -21.56 60.36 -24.12
C VAL A 12 -21.41 60.11 -25.61
N LYS A 13 -20.24 60.39 -26.12
CA LYS A 13 -19.89 60.31 -27.56
C LYS A 13 -19.00 59.09 -27.83
N PHE A 14 -19.24 57.96 -27.17
CA PHE A 14 -18.33 56.83 -27.35
C PHE A 14 -18.99 55.51 -27.67
N ILE A 15 -20.25 55.46 -28.04
CA ILE A 15 -20.78 54.18 -28.46
C ILE A 15 -21.45 54.31 -29.82
N SER A 16 -20.65 54.32 -30.89
CA SER A 16 -21.16 54.00 -32.22
C SER A 16 -21.77 52.60 -32.19
N GLU A 17 -22.95 52.38 -32.82
CA GLU A 17 -23.64 51.06 -32.88
C GLU A 17 -22.67 49.93 -33.25
N LYS A 18 -21.71 50.21 -34.10
CA LYS A 18 -20.67 49.26 -34.52
C LYS A 18 -19.67 48.92 -33.39
N ASN A 19 -19.47 49.78 -32.40
CA ASN A 19 -18.61 49.52 -31.25
C ASN A 19 -19.38 48.76 -30.14
N ILE A 20 -20.68 49.00 -30.01
CA ILE A 20 -21.55 48.28 -29.10
C ILE A 20 -21.58 46.79 -29.48
N SER A 21 -21.78 46.49 -30.78
CA SER A 21 -21.81 45.11 -31.28
C SER A 21 -20.50 44.38 -31.02
N LYS A 22 -19.35 45.00 -31.23
CA LYS A 22 -18.04 44.44 -30.90
C LYS A 22 -17.86 44.19 -29.40
N MET A 23 -18.28 45.14 -28.58
CA MET A 23 -18.19 45.02 -27.11
C MET A 23 -19.02 43.83 -26.60
N ILE A 24 -20.23 43.62 -27.13
CA ILE A 24 -21.09 42.49 -26.79
C ILE A 24 -20.39 41.15 -27.17
N ILE A 25 -19.79 41.10 -28.35
CA ILE A 25 -19.03 39.91 -28.79
C ILE A 25 -17.86 39.60 -27.86
N TYR A 26 -17.10 40.63 -27.46
CA TYR A 26 -15.98 40.43 -26.51
C TYR A 26 -16.45 39.98 -25.15
N ILE A 27 -17.52 40.55 -24.62
CA ILE A 27 -18.11 40.11 -23.34
C ILE A 27 -18.57 38.67 -23.44
N PHE A 28 -19.22 38.29 -24.53
CA PHE A 28 -19.66 36.90 -24.75
C PHE A 28 -18.47 35.92 -24.80
N ILE A 29 -17.39 36.27 -25.51
CA ILE A 29 -16.16 35.46 -25.55
C ILE A 29 -15.55 35.29 -24.16
N ILE A 30 -15.48 36.39 -23.38
CA ILE A 30 -14.96 36.35 -22.00
C ILE A 30 -15.80 35.43 -21.13
N ILE A 31 -17.12 35.51 -21.21
CA ILE A 31 -18.03 34.67 -20.43
C ILE A 31 -17.84 33.23 -20.83
N MET A 32 -17.79 32.91 -22.11
CA MET A 32 -17.60 31.54 -22.61
C MET A 32 -16.25 30.95 -22.19
N THR A 33 -15.17 31.71 -22.31
CA THR A 33 -13.86 31.28 -21.86
C THR A 33 -13.81 31.03 -20.35
N THR A 34 -14.41 31.93 -19.57
CA THR A 34 -14.49 31.76 -18.10
C THR A 34 -15.27 30.49 -17.71
N MET A 35 -16.39 30.23 -18.39
CA MET A 35 -17.19 29.01 -18.20
C MET A 35 -16.39 27.76 -18.51
N ILE A 36 -15.64 27.73 -19.61
CA ILE A 36 -14.78 26.60 -19.97
C ILE A 36 -13.70 26.36 -18.89
N PHE A 37 -13.08 27.43 -18.41
CA PHE A 37 -12.09 27.31 -17.32
C PHE A 37 -12.69 26.77 -16.03
N LEU A 38 -13.87 27.24 -15.64
CA LEU A 38 -14.55 26.74 -14.45
C LEU A 38 -14.92 25.25 -14.59
N ILE A 39 -15.51 24.86 -15.71
CA ILE A 39 -15.85 23.44 -15.97
C ILE A 39 -14.59 22.58 -15.95
N SER A 40 -13.52 23.00 -16.61
CA SER A 40 -12.26 22.28 -16.64
C SER A 40 -11.65 22.15 -15.22
N TYR A 41 -11.70 23.20 -14.44
CA TYR A 41 -11.22 23.18 -13.06
C TYR A 41 -11.97 22.17 -12.19
N PHE A 42 -13.31 22.18 -12.23
CA PHE A 42 -14.12 21.24 -11.47
C PHE A 42 -13.92 19.81 -11.97
N TYR A 43 -13.82 19.61 -13.28
CA TYR A 43 -13.57 18.29 -13.84
C TYR A 43 -12.22 17.71 -13.37
N VAL A 44 -11.16 18.52 -13.46
CA VAL A 44 -9.83 18.09 -13.01
C VAL A 44 -9.85 17.80 -11.51
N LYS A 45 -10.43 18.68 -10.70
CA LYS A 45 -10.52 18.49 -9.25
C LYS A 45 -11.23 17.17 -8.91
N ASN A 46 -12.42 16.93 -9.45
CA ASN A 46 -13.19 15.72 -9.19
C ASN A 46 -12.43 14.46 -9.65
N THR A 47 -11.74 14.54 -10.80
CA THR A 47 -10.94 13.41 -11.30
C THR A 47 -9.78 13.09 -10.37
N TYR A 48 -9.14 14.09 -9.76
CA TYR A 48 -8.09 13.85 -8.78
C TYR A 48 -8.63 13.22 -7.49
N GLU A 49 -9.74 13.70 -6.95
CA GLU A 49 -10.38 13.14 -5.76
C GLU A 49 -10.80 11.68 -6.00
N ASP A 50 -11.42 11.38 -7.14
CA ASP A 50 -11.78 10.01 -7.54
C ASP A 50 -10.55 9.11 -7.69
N PHE A 51 -9.46 9.64 -8.23
CA PHE A 51 -8.21 8.89 -8.38
C PHE A 51 -7.59 8.54 -7.04
N GLU A 52 -7.55 9.47 -6.09
CA GLU A 52 -7.04 9.21 -4.74
C GLU A 52 -7.85 8.11 -4.04
N ILE A 53 -9.18 8.19 -4.10
CA ILE A 53 -10.08 7.17 -3.51
C ILE A 53 -9.86 5.80 -4.16
N GLN A 54 -9.74 5.75 -5.48
CA GLN A 54 -9.50 4.50 -6.20
C GLN A 54 -8.12 3.92 -5.88
N MET A 55 -7.10 4.75 -5.74
CA MET A 55 -5.75 4.32 -5.39
C MET A 55 -5.70 3.75 -3.97
N GLU A 56 -6.32 4.43 -3.00
CA GLU A 56 -6.42 3.95 -1.63
C GLU A 56 -7.13 2.58 -1.57
N LYS A 57 -8.26 2.47 -2.26
CA LYS A 57 -8.99 1.20 -2.37
C LYS A 57 -8.15 0.11 -3.02
N PHE A 58 -7.45 0.41 -4.11
CA PHE A 58 -6.58 -0.54 -4.80
C PHE A 58 -5.47 -1.05 -3.88
N VAL A 59 -4.80 -0.15 -3.15
CA VAL A 59 -3.76 -0.53 -2.18
C VAL A 59 -4.33 -1.42 -1.07
N GLN A 60 -5.51 -1.07 -0.56
CA GLN A 60 -6.17 -1.86 0.49
C GLN A 60 -6.60 -3.24 -0.01
N ASP A 61 -7.14 -3.33 -1.22
CA ASP A 61 -7.53 -4.60 -1.85
C ASP A 61 -6.30 -5.49 -2.07
N GLN A 62 -5.21 -4.93 -2.61
CA GLN A 62 -3.94 -5.65 -2.78
C GLN A 62 -3.36 -6.15 -1.44
N TYR A 63 -3.43 -5.34 -0.40
CA TYR A 63 -3.00 -5.75 0.94
C TYR A 63 -3.86 -6.91 1.48
N ASN A 64 -5.17 -6.84 1.33
CA ASN A 64 -6.09 -7.87 1.78
C ASN A 64 -5.90 -9.18 1.01
N ASP A 65 -5.69 -9.10 -0.29
CA ASP A 65 -5.43 -10.27 -1.15
C ASP A 65 -4.12 -10.96 -0.75
N GLN A 66 -3.04 -10.20 -0.54
CA GLN A 66 -1.77 -10.73 -0.08
C GLN A 66 -1.89 -11.37 1.31
N LYS A 67 -2.60 -10.72 2.23
CA LYS A 67 -2.86 -11.25 3.58
C LYS A 67 -3.68 -12.54 3.53
N SER A 68 -4.68 -12.61 2.68
CA SER A 68 -5.50 -13.80 2.48
C SER A 68 -4.70 -14.95 1.90
N ALA A 69 -3.88 -14.69 0.88
CA ALA A 69 -2.99 -15.68 0.28
C ALA A 69 -1.99 -16.22 1.31
N LEU A 70 -1.34 -15.33 2.07
CA LEU A 70 -0.41 -15.71 3.13
C LEU A 70 -1.08 -16.57 4.21
N LYS A 71 -2.30 -16.18 4.64
CA LYS A 71 -3.06 -16.97 5.62
C LYS A 71 -3.38 -18.37 5.11
N LYS A 72 -3.74 -18.50 3.83
CA LYS A 72 -3.98 -19.80 3.19
C LYS A 72 -2.72 -20.66 3.16
N GLU A 73 -1.58 -20.08 2.82
CA GLU A 73 -0.29 -20.76 2.83
C GLU A 73 0.06 -21.26 4.23
N ILE A 74 -0.07 -20.41 5.26
CA ILE A 74 0.19 -20.78 6.66
C ILE A 74 -0.75 -21.91 7.13
N ASN A 75 -2.05 -21.81 6.82
CA ASN A 75 -2.99 -22.88 7.19
C ASN A 75 -2.61 -24.20 6.55
N THR A 76 -2.21 -24.22 5.27
CA THR A 76 -1.72 -25.42 4.59
C THR A 76 -0.54 -26.04 5.34
N ILE A 77 0.39 -25.22 5.84
CA ILE A 77 1.52 -25.71 6.63
C ILE A 77 1.09 -26.30 7.96
N ILE A 78 0.16 -25.63 8.65
CA ILE A 78 -0.40 -26.14 9.91
C ILE A 78 -1.06 -27.51 9.68
N ASP A 79 -1.83 -27.66 8.59
CA ASP A 79 -2.47 -28.92 8.23
C ASP A 79 -1.45 -30.03 7.96
N ILE A 80 -0.35 -29.71 7.28
CA ILE A 80 0.75 -30.66 7.05
C ILE A 80 1.40 -31.10 8.36
N ILE A 81 1.67 -30.15 9.26
CA ILE A 81 2.26 -30.44 10.57
C ILE A 81 1.30 -31.32 11.39
N ASN A 82 0.03 -30.95 11.44
CA ASN A 82 -0.99 -31.72 12.17
C ASN A 82 -1.16 -33.13 11.60
N TYR A 83 -1.21 -33.26 10.27
CA TYR A 83 -1.28 -34.57 9.62
C TYR A 83 -0.09 -35.47 9.99
N ASN A 84 1.12 -34.92 9.96
CA ASN A 84 2.30 -35.68 10.36
C ASN A 84 2.24 -36.05 11.87
N ALA A 85 1.79 -35.14 12.72
CA ALA A 85 1.66 -35.40 14.16
C ALA A 85 0.62 -36.48 14.51
N THR A 86 -0.35 -36.78 13.61
CA THR A 86 -1.34 -37.84 13.82
C THR A 86 -0.86 -39.23 13.45
N LYS A 87 0.31 -39.36 12.83
CA LYS A 87 0.94 -40.67 12.53
C LYS A 87 1.52 -41.26 13.81
N SER A 88 0.69 -41.96 14.57
CA SER A 88 0.94 -42.33 15.95
C SER A 88 1.93 -43.50 16.14
N ASP A 89 2.37 -44.17 15.07
CA ASP A 89 3.21 -45.36 15.16
C ASP A 89 4.73 -45.08 14.95
N GLU A 90 5.09 -43.82 14.70
CA GLU A 90 6.47 -43.39 14.50
C GLU A 90 7.05 -42.72 15.76
N ASP A 91 8.38 -42.88 15.98
CA ASP A 91 9.06 -42.14 17.05
C ASP A 91 8.89 -40.63 16.85
N GLU A 92 8.47 -39.91 17.88
CA GLU A 92 8.28 -38.47 17.88
C GLU A 92 9.47 -37.67 17.28
N ARG A 93 10.69 -38.20 17.53
CA ARG A 93 11.92 -37.58 17.02
C ARG A 93 12.04 -37.74 15.48
N GLU A 94 11.67 -38.89 14.94
CA GLU A 94 11.70 -39.18 13.52
C GLU A 94 10.62 -38.36 12.81
N LEU A 95 9.41 -38.32 13.38
CA LEU A 95 8.29 -37.51 12.91
C LEU A 95 8.64 -36.02 12.81
N LYS A 96 9.31 -35.49 13.84
CA LYS A 96 9.78 -34.10 13.85
C LYS A 96 10.83 -33.86 12.76
N ALA A 97 11.78 -34.78 12.60
CA ALA A 97 12.82 -34.66 11.57
C ALA A 97 12.23 -34.70 10.16
N ASP A 98 11.28 -35.57 9.90
CA ASP A 98 10.56 -35.65 8.63
C ASP A 98 9.74 -34.42 8.32
N THR A 99 9.03 -33.91 9.30
CA THR A 99 8.28 -32.63 9.17
C THR A 99 9.23 -31.48 8.82
N VAL A 100 10.34 -31.33 9.52
CA VAL A 100 11.35 -30.30 9.24
C VAL A 100 11.91 -30.46 7.82
N ARG A 101 12.22 -31.69 7.40
CA ARG A 101 12.72 -31.99 6.05
C ARG A 101 11.70 -31.60 4.98
N LEU A 102 10.43 -31.94 5.20
CA LEU A 102 9.35 -31.63 4.29
C LEU A 102 9.16 -30.12 4.15
N LEU A 103 9.13 -29.39 5.26
CA LEU A 103 8.97 -27.94 5.28
C LEU A 103 10.14 -27.20 4.61
N ASN A 104 11.37 -27.71 4.70
CA ASN A 104 12.51 -27.13 3.99
C ASN A 104 12.43 -27.29 2.47
N ASN A 105 11.59 -28.18 1.96
CA ASN A 105 11.39 -28.38 0.52
C ASN A 105 10.18 -27.62 -0.03
N ILE A 106 9.33 -27.06 0.83
CA ILE A 106 8.16 -26.31 0.40
C ILE A 106 8.55 -24.88 0.00
N LYS A 107 8.20 -24.52 -1.22
CA LYS A 107 8.32 -23.14 -1.74
C LYS A 107 7.00 -22.72 -2.35
N PHE A 108 6.62 -21.47 -2.09
CA PHE A 108 5.41 -20.88 -2.62
C PHE A 108 5.71 -19.98 -3.80
N ASN A 109 4.67 -19.59 -4.51
CA ASN A 109 4.70 -18.85 -5.76
C ASN A 109 5.25 -19.65 -6.95
N ARG A 110 4.90 -19.22 -8.15
CA ARG A 110 5.35 -19.84 -9.41
C ARG A 110 6.85 -19.77 -9.60
N ASP A 111 7.47 -18.68 -9.13
CA ASP A 111 8.92 -18.43 -9.17
C ASP A 111 9.68 -19.05 -8.00
N LYS A 112 8.95 -19.71 -7.06
CA LYS A 112 9.51 -20.31 -5.85
C LYS A 112 10.26 -19.30 -4.95
N SER A 113 9.89 -18.02 -5.02
CA SER A 113 10.53 -16.95 -4.26
C SER A 113 10.16 -16.94 -2.79
N ASN A 114 8.93 -17.35 -2.46
CA ASN A 114 8.45 -17.40 -1.08
C ASN A 114 8.79 -18.74 -0.43
N TYR A 115 9.21 -18.68 0.82
CA TYR A 115 9.60 -19.83 1.63
C TYR A 115 9.17 -19.61 3.07
N ILE A 116 9.15 -20.71 3.84
CA ILE A 116 8.81 -20.69 5.25
C ILE A 116 10.09 -20.74 6.05
N PHE A 117 10.10 -20.05 7.16
CA PHE A 117 11.05 -20.27 8.23
C PHE A 117 10.32 -20.67 9.51
N VAL A 118 10.88 -21.60 10.25
CA VAL A 118 10.32 -22.09 11.51
C VAL A 118 11.36 -21.98 12.60
N TYR A 119 10.96 -21.36 13.69
CA TYR A 119 11.76 -21.24 14.91
C TYR A 119 11.18 -22.11 16.01
N GLN A 120 12.04 -22.80 16.72
CA GLN A 120 11.72 -23.35 18.03
C GLN A 120 12.07 -22.29 19.08
N ILE A 121 11.07 -21.78 19.77
CA ILE A 121 11.31 -20.84 20.87
C ILE A 121 11.93 -21.60 22.04
N MET A 122 13.08 -21.15 22.50
CA MET A 122 13.84 -21.75 23.60
C MET A 122 13.68 -20.97 24.90
N ASN A 123 13.50 -19.65 24.79
CA ASN A 123 13.42 -18.75 25.93
C ASN A 123 12.51 -17.54 25.62
N MET A 124 11.40 -17.44 26.33
CA MET A 124 10.43 -16.37 26.13
C MET A 124 10.91 -15.00 26.65
N GLN A 125 11.93 -14.96 27.50
CA GLN A 125 12.51 -13.72 28.00
C GLN A 125 13.40 -13.01 26.96
N GLY A 126 13.83 -13.75 25.94
CA GLY A 126 14.71 -13.24 24.88
C GLY A 126 16.19 -13.44 25.21
N GLY A 127 17.05 -12.64 24.58
CA GLY A 127 18.50 -12.76 24.70
C GLY A 127 19.12 -13.64 23.60
N ASP A 128 20.34 -14.07 23.80
CA ASP A 128 21.15 -14.73 22.76
C ASP A 128 20.66 -16.14 22.38
N ASN A 129 19.93 -16.79 23.27
CA ASN A 129 19.35 -18.11 23.04
C ASN A 129 17.82 -18.06 22.96
N PHE A 130 17.27 -17.01 22.34
CA PHE A 130 15.83 -16.83 22.21
C PHE A 130 15.16 -17.98 21.47
N ALA A 131 15.70 -18.34 20.33
CA ALA A 131 15.12 -19.35 19.46
C ALA A 131 16.20 -20.14 18.71
N LYS A 132 15.83 -21.31 18.18
CA LYS A 132 16.64 -22.13 17.29
C LYS A 132 15.95 -22.21 15.94
N LEU A 133 16.68 -21.96 14.86
CA LEU A 133 16.13 -22.06 13.51
C LEU A 133 16.02 -23.54 13.10
N LEU A 134 14.80 -23.98 12.81
CA LEU A 134 14.52 -25.36 12.36
C LEU A 134 14.37 -25.48 10.85
N VAL A 135 13.75 -24.49 10.21
CA VAL A 135 13.46 -24.47 8.77
C VAL A 135 13.88 -23.13 8.20
N ASN A 136 14.71 -23.13 7.19
CA ASN A 136 14.98 -21.99 6.33
C ASN A 136 15.64 -22.48 5.02
N PRO A 137 14.87 -22.68 3.95
CA PRO A 137 15.37 -23.16 2.66
C PRO A 137 16.45 -22.28 2.02
N ASN A 138 16.46 -20.99 2.33
CA ASN A 138 17.41 -20.03 1.75
C ASN A 138 18.68 -19.85 2.59
N ARG A 139 18.67 -20.29 3.85
CA ARG A 139 19.82 -20.18 4.76
C ARG A 139 20.06 -21.49 5.51
N PRO A 140 20.38 -22.57 4.79
CA PRO A 140 20.67 -23.88 5.39
C PRO A 140 21.87 -23.83 6.35
N ASP A 141 22.77 -22.87 6.15
CA ASP A 141 23.92 -22.61 7.03
C ASP A 141 23.53 -22.18 8.45
N LEU A 142 22.30 -21.70 8.66
CA LEU A 142 21.78 -21.26 9.95
C LEU A 142 20.94 -22.32 10.67
N LEU A 143 20.63 -23.43 10.01
CA LEU A 143 19.81 -24.48 10.63
C LEU A 143 20.45 -25.03 11.90
N GLY A 144 19.64 -25.17 12.94
CA GLY A 144 20.09 -25.63 14.24
C GLY A 144 20.86 -24.62 15.10
N LYS A 145 21.16 -23.44 14.55
CA LYS A 145 21.86 -22.37 15.31
C LYS A 145 20.90 -21.57 16.17
N PRO A 146 21.35 -21.09 17.33
CA PRO A 146 20.58 -20.19 18.16
C PRO A 146 20.43 -18.81 17.49
N ILE A 147 19.30 -18.16 17.73
CA ILE A 147 18.99 -16.80 17.29
C ILE A 147 18.79 -15.92 18.50
N SER A 148 19.45 -14.78 18.48
CA SER A 148 19.32 -13.74 19.50
C SER A 148 18.23 -12.73 19.16
N THR A 149 17.51 -12.25 20.17
CA THR A 149 16.59 -11.11 20.00
C THR A 149 17.32 -9.80 19.69
N ASN A 150 18.63 -9.75 19.88
CA ASN A 150 19.48 -8.62 19.51
C ASN A 150 19.91 -8.64 18.03
N TYR A 151 19.55 -9.71 17.31
CA TYR A 151 19.80 -9.78 15.88
C TYR A 151 19.08 -8.63 15.15
N LYS A 152 19.80 -7.97 14.24
CA LYS A 152 19.30 -6.83 13.49
C LYS A 152 19.15 -7.19 12.02
N ASP A 153 18.11 -6.67 11.39
CA ASP A 153 17.95 -6.72 9.92
C ASP A 153 18.92 -5.75 9.22
N SER A 154 18.87 -5.71 7.89
CA SER A 154 19.67 -4.81 7.07
C SER A 154 19.44 -3.31 7.36
N ASN A 155 18.31 -2.97 7.98
CA ASN A 155 17.94 -1.60 8.36
C ASN A 155 18.29 -1.28 9.82
N GLY A 156 18.93 -2.22 10.54
CA GLY A 156 19.31 -2.07 11.92
C GLY A 156 18.18 -2.30 12.92
N LYS A 157 16.99 -2.75 12.49
CA LYS A 157 15.86 -3.05 13.37
C LYS A 157 16.06 -4.41 14.01
N LYS A 158 15.83 -4.49 15.33
CA LYS A 158 15.97 -5.76 16.06
C LYS A 158 14.85 -6.72 15.68
N PHE A 159 15.19 -8.00 15.54
CA PHE A 159 14.28 -9.07 15.13
C PHE A 159 12.98 -9.12 15.96
N ARG A 160 13.07 -9.00 17.29
CA ARG A 160 11.89 -9.08 18.17
C ARG A 160 11.01 -7.83 18.17
N GLU A 161 11.52 -6.69 17.73
CA GLU A 161 10.73 -5.44 17.65
C GLU A 161 9.72 -5.44 16.49
N ALA A 162 9.79 -6.46 15.62
CA ALA A 162 8.89 -6.61 14.49
C ALA A 162 7.70 -7.54 14.76
N PHE A 163 7.70 -8.23 15.90
CA PHE A 163 6.67 -9.18 16.35
C PHE A 163 6.24 -8.83 17.78
#